data_a0b535da38914d408b3a2b992b41d0a1
#
_entry.id   a0b535da38914d408b3a2b992b41d0a1
#
_cell.length_a   1.000
_cell.length_b   1.000
_cell.length_c   1.000
_cell.angle_alpha   90.00
_cell.angle_beta   90.00
_cell.angle_gamma   90.00
#
_symmetry.space_group_name_H-M   'P 1'
#
loop_
_entity.id
_entity.type
_entity.pdbx_description
1 polymer ?
#
loop_
_entity_poly.entity_id
_entity_poly.type
_entity_poly.pdbx_seq_one_letter_code
_entity_poly.pdbx_strand_id
1 'polypeptide(L)'
;MEYYGTLGPTCCEPTILKKMFDAGMTGIRLNLSHSSLEGSHAWIYHYFEAAKQTNGEKKLMIDLIGPELRIGYLEGDMGLSTGAHVVIGHGGILVPEEIMPHIRRDQEILLDDGKIKLIAERKISPRSWRCRIVCGGVLTARKSIALPGCNINNPTLTEADLKNLSLAKQYQVTDVMLPFVRNKEDLIILREALKQNNSEDIRIFAKIENMTGVEHLEELLPYCDYIVIALSLIHI
;
A
#
# COMPACT_ATOMS: atom_id res chain seq x y z
N MET A 1 -20.76 -0.16 -15.09
CA MET A 1 -19.30 -0.06 -14.87
C MET A 1 -19.09 1.00 -13.82
N GLU A 2 -18.22 0.79 -12.84
CA GLU A 2 -17.93 1.75 -11.77
C GLU A 2 -16.58 2.44 -12.05
N TYR A 3 -16.50 3.75 -11.80
CA TYR A 3 -15.31 4.55 -11.98
C TYR A 3 -14.93 5.24 -10.67
N TYR A 4 -13.79 4.88 -10.11
CA TYR A 4 -13.27 5.48 -8.89
C TYR A 4 -12.18 6.50 -9.21
N GLY A 5 -12.40 7.75 -8.76
CA GLY A 5 -11.34 8.75 -8.72
C GLY A 5 -10.46 8.59 -7.49
N THR A 6 -9.23 9.09 -7.49
CA THR A 6 -8.41 9.14 -6.26
C THR A 6 -8.51 10.52 -5.63
N LEU A 7 -8.92 10.57 -4.35
CA LEU A 7 -9.01 11.81 -3.57
C LEU A 7 -7.61 12.26 -3.13
N GLY A 8 -7.30 13.49 -3.43
CA GLY A 8 -6.02 14.10 -3.08
C GLY A 8 -6.08 15.61 -3.17
N PRO A 9 -4.99 16.32 -2.83
CA PRO A 9 -4.97 17.78 -2.72
C PRO A 9 -5.35 18.52 -4.01
N THR A 10 -5.16 17.89 -5.17
CA THR A 10 -5.48 18.49 -6.49
C THR A 10 -6.95 18.40 -6.86
N CYS A 11 -7.75 17.57 -6.18
CA CYS A 11 -9.16 17.35 -6.53
C CYS A 11 -10.12 17.39 -5.33
N CYS A 12 -9.65 17.78 -4.15
CA CYS A 12 -10.47 17.80 -2.92
C CYS A 12 -11.48 18.98 -2.84
N GLU A 13 -11.44 19.91 -3.78
CA GLU A 13 -12.36 21.04 -3.83
C GLU A 13 -13.74 20.61 -4.35
N PRO A 14 -14.86 21.09 -3.74
CA PRO A 14 -16.21 20.68 -4.12
C PRO A 14 -16.54 20.90 -5.60
N THR A 15 -16.03 21.97 -6.18
CA THR A 15 -16.24 22.31 -7.60
C THR A 15 -15.57 21.31 -8.55
N ILE A 16 -14.41 20.76 -8.18
CA ILE A 16 -13.70 19.74 -8.95
C ILE A 16 -14.39 18.38 -8.77
N LEU A 17 -14.74 18.03 -7.56
CA LEU A 17 -15.46 16.78 -7.24
C LEU A 17 -16.79 16.72 -7.97
N LYS A 18 -17.53 17.85 -8.04
CA LYS A 18 -18.75 17.94 -8.84
C LYS A 18 -18.50 17.64 -10.33
N LYS A 19 -17.45 18.23 -10.92
CA LYS A 19 -17.08 17.95 -12.32
C LYS A 19 -16.71 16.48 -12.54
N MET A 20 -16.08 15.83 -11.54
CA MET A 20 -15.77 14.40 -11.61
C MET A 20 -17.05 13.56 -11.62
N PHE A 21 -18.05 13.89 -10.80
CA PHE A 21 -19.36 13.23 -10.84
C PHE A 21 -20.08 13.46 -12.18
N ASP A 22 -20.09 14.71 -12.67
CA ASP A 22 -20.70 15.06 -13.97
C ASP A 22 -20.02 14.32 -15.13
N ALA A 23 -18.72 13.98 -14.99
CA ALA A 23 -17.96 13.16 -15.94
C ALA A 23 -18.18 11.64 -15.77
N GLY A 24 -19.01 11.20 -14.82
CA GLY A 24 -19.38 9.79 -14.65
C GLY A 24 -18.65 9.05 -13.51
N MET A 25 -17.97 9.77 -12.61
CA MET A 25 -17.39 9.14 -11.42
C MET A 25 -18.50 8.53 -10.54
N THR A 26 -18.32 7.30 -10.09
CA THR A 26 -19.27 6.56 -9.25
C THR A 26 -18.80 6.35 -7.82
N GLY A 27 -17.52 6.60 -7.55
CA GLY A 27 -16.92 6.47 -6.22
C GLY A 27 -15.57 7.18 -6.14
N ILE A 28 -15.05 7.28 -4.92
CA ILE A 28 -13.74 7.88 -4.67
C ILE A 28 -12.89 6.97 -3.81
N ARG A 29 -11.59 6.89 -4.13
CA ARG A 29 -10.58 6.15 -3.38
C ARG A 29 -9.71 7.12 -2.58
N LEU A 30 -9.55 6.88 -1.30
CA LEU A 30 -8.60 7.54 -0.42
C LEU A 30 -7.42 6.60 -0.14
N ASN A 31 -6.22 7.00 -0.53
CA ASN A 31 -5.00 6.22 -0.27
C ASN A 31 -4.46 6.53 1.14
N LEU A 32 -4.54 5.57 2.04
CA LEU A 32 -4.12 5.72 3.43
C LEU A 32 -2.60 5.59 3.64
N SER A 33 -1.82 5.23 2.60
CA SER A 33 -0.36 5.29 2.67
C SER A 33 0.17 6.73 2.82
N HIS A 34 -0.63 7.72 2.45
CA HIS A 34 -0.25 9.14 2.48
C HIS A 34 -1.13 10.00 3.38
N SER A 35 -2.19 9.42 3.95
CA SER A 35 -3.18 10.12 4.75
C SER A 35 -3.83 9.20 5.78
N SER A 36 -4.85 9.68 6.47
CA SER A 36 -5.74 8.91 7.31
C SER A 36 -7.17 9.43 7.14
N LEU A 37 -8.17 8.68 7.61
CA LEU A 37 -9.56 9.15 7.61
C LEU A 37 -9.69 10.46 8.39
N GLU A 38 -9.08 10.56 9.57
CA GLU A 38 -9.08 11.79 10.38
C GLU A 38 -8.38 12.95 9.66
N GLY A 39 -7.20 12.71 9.09
CA GLY A 39 -6.43 13.72 8.35
C GLY A 39 -7.10 14.20 7.07
N SER A 40 -7.98 13.38 6.50
CA SER A 40 -8.72 13.69 5.27
C SER A 40 -10.17 14.12 5.51
N HIS A 41 -10.54 14.41 6.76
CA HIS A 41 -11.92 14.72 7.13
C HIS A 41 -12.56 15.80 6.24
N ALA A 42 -11.88 16.92 6.02
CA ALA A 42 -12.40 18.01 5.19
C ALA A 42 -12.62 17.57 3.73
N TRP A 43 -11.70 16.78 3.16
CA TRP A 43 -11.82 16.28 1.79
C TRP A 43 -12.99 15.30 1.63
N ILE A 44 -13.18 14.42 2.63
CA ILE A 44 -14.31 13.47 2.67
C ILE A 44 -15.62 14.22 2.80
N TYR A 45 -15.68 15.25 3.64
CA TYR A 45 -16.84 16.12 3.74
C TYR A 45 -17.19 16.79 2.40
N HIS A 46 -16.21 17.39 1.73
CA HIS A 46 -16.39 18.00 0.41
C HIS A 46 -16.90 16.98 -0.64
N TYR A 47 -16.37 15.75 -0.59
CA TYR A 47 -16.83 14.68 -1.47
C TYR A 47 -18.31 14.35 -1.27
N PHE A 48 -18.76 14.18 -0.03
CA PHE A 48 -20.15 13.88 0.25
C PHE A 48 -21.08 15.04 -0.09
N GLU A 49 -20.66 16.28 0.10
CA GLU A 49 -21.44 17.47 -0.31
C GLU A 49 -21.56 17.55 -1.84
N ALA A 50 -20.50 17.30 -2.58
CA ALA A 50 -20.55 17.25 -4.05
C ALA A 50 -21.45 16.11 -4.54
N ALA A 51 -21.38 14.92 -3.93
CA ALA A 51 -22.24 13.79 -4.26
C ALA A 51 -23.75 14.10 -4.04
N LYS A 52 -24.08 14.80 -2.95
CA LYS A 52 -25.47 15.24 -2.71
C LYS A 52 -25.98 16.18 -3.79
N GLN A 53 -25.13 17.09 -4.28
CA GLN A 53 -25.50 18.11 -5.28
C GLN A 53 -25.67 17.52 -6.69
N THR A 54 -25.03 16.40 -6.97
CA THR A 54 -25.04 15.75 -8.30
C THR A 54 -25.90 14.49 -8.36
N ASN A 55 -26.59 14.11 -7.27
CA ASN A 55 -27.22 12.80 -7.12
C ASN A 55 -26.27 11.62 -7.37
N GLY A 56 -24.96 11.83 -7.16
CA GLY A 56 -23.93 10.84 -7.33
C GLY A 56 -23.99 9.73 -6.28
N GLU A 57 -23.50 8.57 -6.61
CA GLU A 57 -23.30 7.49 -5.63
C GLU A 57 -22.27 7.92 -4.59
N LYS A 58 -22.51 7.53 -3.32
CA LYS A 58 -21.61 7.91 -2.20
C LYS A 58 -20.68 6.77 -1.84
N LYS A 59 -19.94 6.25 -2.82
CA LYS A 59 -18.97 5.16 -2.58
C LYS A 59 -17.63 5.74 -2.16
N LEU A 60 -17.27 5.53 -0.92
CA LEU A 60 -15.95 5.87 -0.39
C LEU A 60 -15.15 4.60 -0.18
N MET A 61 -14.09 4.44 -0.96
CA MET A 61 -13.11 3.36 -0.82
C MET A 61 -11.90 3.86 -0.04
N ILE A 62 -11.49 3.11 0.96
CA ILE A 62 -10.18 3.29 1.60
C ILE A 62 -9.21 2.22 1.09
N ASP A 63 -8.02 2.66 0.67
CA ASP A 63 -6.92 1.78 0.27
C ASP A 63 -5.93 1.75 1.43
N LEU A 64 -5.87 0.60 2.11
CA LEU A 64 -5.08 0.39 3.32
C LEU A 64 -3.58 0.47 3.03
N ILE A 65 -2.79 0.63 4.08
CA ILE A 65 -1.33 0.62 3.99
C ILE A 65 -0.83 -0.80 3.71
N GLY A 66 -1.43 -1.77 4.41
CA GLY A 66 -1.08 -3.19 4.30
C GLY A 66 0.33 -3.50 4.82
N PRO A 67 0.82 -4.71 4.56
CA PRO A 67 2.10 -5.21 5.07
C PRO A 67 3.32 -4.72 4.26
N GLU A 68 3.21 -3.63 3.51
CA GLU A 68 4.32 -3.13 2.72
C GLU A 68 5.50 -2.70 3.60
N LEU A 69 6.64 -3.29 3.33
CA LEU A 69 7.88 -2.90 3.98
C LEU A 69 8.43 -1.63 3.32
N ARG A 70 8.76 -0.65 4.14
CA ARG A 70 9.32 0.63 3.68
C ARG A 70 10.62 0.93 4.39
N ILE A 71 11.55 1.56 3.70
CA ILE A 71 12.77 2.11 4.31
C ILE A 71 12.43 3.22 5.29
N GLY A 72 13.34 3.51 6.20
CA GLY A 72 13.24 4.60 7.16
C GLY A 72 13.29 6.00 6.53
N TYR A 73 13.38 6.99 7.39
CA TYR A 73 13.63 8.37 6.96
C TYR A 73 15.06 8.53 6.47
N LEU A 74 15.26 9.39 5.48
CA LEU A 74 16.54 9.86 4.99
C LEU A 74 16.62 11.36 5.25
N GLU A 75 17.80 11.88 5.55
CA GLU A 75 18.02 13.33 5.78
C GLU A 75 17.87 14.18 4.50
N GLY A 76 17.74 13.51 3.36
CA GLY A 76 17.54 14.10 2.03
C GLY A 76 17.54 13.02 0.97
N ASP A 77 17.38 13.41 -0.27
CA ASP A 77 17.44 12.49 -1.40
C ASP A 77 18.84 11.88 -1.53
N MET A 78 18.91 10.56 -1.64
CA MET A 78 20.16 9.81 -1.76
C MET A 78 20.41 9.35 -3.19
N GLY A 79 21.44 9.88 -3.84
CA GLY A 79 21.90 9.39 -5.15
C GLY A 79 22.62 8.05 -5.03
N LEU A 80 22.09 7.02 -5.66
CA LEU A 80 22.68 5.68 -5.70
C LEU A 80 23.23 5.41 -7.11
N SER A 81 24.55 5.34 -7.24
CA SER A 81 25.23 5.11 -8.53
C SER A 81 25.41 3.63 -8.79
N THR A 82 25.04 3.16 -9.98
CA THR A 82 25.26 1.78 -10.42
C THR A 82 26.76 1.40 -10.32
N GLY A 83 27.04 0.23 -9.78
CA GLY A 83 28.39 -0.28 -9.49
C GLY A 83 28.98 0.15 -8.15
N ALA A 84 28.43 1.19 -7.51
CA ALA A 84 28.84 1.60 -6.17
C ALA A 84 28.30 0.67 -5.08
N HIS A 85 28.68 0.93 -3.84
CA HIS A 85 28.21 0.18 -2.67
C HIS A 85 27.42 1.08 -1.71
N VAL A 86 26.46 0.46 -1.05
CA VAL A 86 25.65 1.10 -0.01
C VAL A 86 25.48 0.14 1.17
N VAL A 87 25.25 0.69 2.35
CA VAL A 87 24.90 -0.11 3.54
C VAL A 87 23.39 -0.11 3.72
N ILE A 88 22.84 -1.30 3.88
CA ILE A 88 21.43 -1.52 4.30
C ILE A 88 21.44 -1.85 5.79
N GLY A 89 20.59 -1.19 6.56
CA GLY A 89 20.47 -1.33 8.01
C GLY A 89 21.20 -0.24 8.78
N HIS A 90 21.69 -0.56 9.97
CA HIS A 90 22.33 0.41 10.85
C HIS A 90 23.60 1.03 10.22
N GLY A 91 23.66 2.35 10.21
CA GLY A 91 24.75 3.12 9.60
C GLY A 91 24.60 3.32 8.08
N GLY A 92 23.44 3.04 7.52
CA GLY A 92 23.11 3.26 6.12
C GLY A 92 21.61 3.48 5.90
N ILE A 93 21.06 2.92 4.86
CA ILE A 93 19.62 2.97 4.59
C ILE A 93 18.90 2.14 5.66
N LEU A 94 18.18 2.82 6.55
CA LEU A 94 17.41 2.15 7.60
C LEU A 94 16.27 1.34 6.99
N VAL A 95 16.13 0.10 7.43
CA VAL A 95 15.08 -0.82 6.99
C VAL A 95 14.40 -1.45 8.21
N PRO A 96 13.17 -1.97 8.06
CA PRO A 96 12.50 -2.72 9.13
C PRO A 96 13.38 -3.87 9.64
N GLU A 97 13.38 -4.08 10.96
CA GLU A 97 14.23 -5.12 11.59
C GLU A 97 13.87 -6.52 11.11
N GLU A 98 12.61 -6.74 10.73
CA GLU A 98 12.06 -7.99 10.21
C GLU A 98 12.75 -8.45 8.93
N ILE A 99 13.32 -7.53 8.15
CA ILE A 99 14.03 -7.83 6.91
C ILE A 99 15.39 -8.46 7.18
N MET A 100 16.09 -8.02 8.24
CA MET A 100 17.50 -8.35 8.47
C MET A 100 17.79 -9.85 8.55
N PRO A 101 16.96 -10.71 9.19
CA PRO A 101 17.18 -12.15 9.24
C PRO A 101 17.08 -12.84 7.87
N HIS A 102 16.38 -12.21 6.92
CA HIS A 102 16.15 -12.77 5.58
C HIS A 102 17.22 -12.39 4.57
N ILE A 103 18.06 -11.38 4.87
CA ILE A 103 19.14 -10.99 3.96
C ILE A 103 20.27 -12.03 4.05
N ARG A 104 20.62 -12.59 2.91
CA ARG A 104 21.75 -13.53 2.71
C ARG A 104 22.70 -12.97 1.66
N ARG A 105 23.87 -13.55 1.56
CA ARG A 105 24.80 -13.25 0.46
C ARG A 105 24.11 -13.54 -0.88
N ASP A 106 24.32 -12.67 -1.85
CA ASP A 106 23.72 -12.69 -3.20
C ASP A 106 22.21 -12.48 -3.24
N GLN A 107 21.59 -12.13 -2.07
CA GLN A 107 20.18 -11.74 -2.02
C GLN A 107 19.95 -10.46 -2.80
N GLU A 108 18.98 -10.51 -3.69
CA GLU A 108 18.44 -9.33 -4.35
C GLU A 108 17.60 -8.51 -3.38
N ILE A 109 17.77 -7.19 -3.40
CA ILE A 109 16.98 -6.22 -2.63
C ILE A 109 16.48 -5.18 -3.61
N LEU A 110 15.16 -5.01 -3.67
CA LEU A 110 14.48 -4.03 -4.51
C LEU A 110 14.03 -2.86 -3.66
N LEU A 111 14.28 -1.63 -4.14
CA LEU A 111 13.82 -0.38 -3.53
C LEU A 111 13.00 0.42 -4.55
N ASP A 112 12.08 1.28 -4.07
CA ASP A 112 11.22 2.14 -4.90
C ASP A 112 10.52 1.36 -6.03
N ASP A 113 9.76 0.32 -5.65
CA ASP A 113 8.99 -0.53 -6.56
C ASP A 113 9.87 -1.21 -7.64
N GLY A 114 11.11 -1.56 -7.25
CA GLY A 114 12.07 -2.23 -8.13
C GLY A 114 12.88 -1.31 -9.06
N LYS A 115 12.68 0.01 -9.01
CA LYS A 115 13.48 0.97 -9.79
C LYS A 115 14.96 0.95 -9.40
N ILE A 116 15.26 0.68 -8.12
CA ILE A 116 16.60 0.54 -7.59
C ILE A 116 16.79 -0.90 -7.17
N LYS A 117 17.89 -1.50 -7.65
CA LYS A 117 18.23 -2.90 -7.40
C LYS A 117 19.59 -3.02 -6.76
N LEU A 118 19.64 -3.74 -5.64
CA LEU A 118 20.85 -4.01 -4.88
C LEU A 118 21.09 -5.53 -4.79
N ILE A 119 22.35 -5.93 -4.63
CA ILE A 119 22.73 -7.29 -4.26
C ILE A 119 23.51 -7.25 -2.96
N ALA A 120 23.08 -8.03 -1.97
CA ALA A 120 23.75 -8.15 -0.68
C ALA A 120 25.06 -8.95 -0.85
N GLU A 121 26.21 -8.36 -0.53
CA GLU A 121 27.52 -9.01 -0.72
C GLU A 121 28.12 -9.50 0.59
N ARG A 122 28.08 -8.70 1.63
CA ARG A 122 28.75 -9.01 2.90
C ARG A 122 27.97 -8.48 4.10
N LYS A 123 27.74 -9.36 5.08
CA LYS A 123 27.24 -8.96 6.39
C LYS A 123 28.33 -8.18 7.14
N ILE A 124 27.99 -6.96 7.58
CA ILE A 124 28.91 -6.09 8.35
C ILE A 124 28.68 -6.32 9.83
N SER A 125 27.41 -6.40 10.24
CA SER A 125 27.00 -6.64 11.61
C SER A 125 25.66 -7.43 11.64
N PRO A 126 25.16 -7.85 12.80
CA PRO A 126 23.82 -8.45 12.89
C PRO A 126 22.71 -7.59 12.29
N ARG A 127 22.90 -6.25 12.25
CA ARG A 127 21.91 -5.27 11.79
C ARG A 127 22.34 -4.48 10.55
N SER A 128 23.34 -4.94 9.80
CA SER A 128 23.77 -4.22 8.61
C SER A 128 24.46 -5.10 7.57
N TRP A 129 24.20 -4.80 6.30
CA TRP A 129 24.79 -5.45 5.14
C TRP A 129 25.37 -4.44 4.17
N ARG A 130 26.54 -4.75 3.61
CA ARG A 130 27.11 -4.06 2.43
C ARG A 130 26.49 -4.67 1.19
N CYS A 131 25.89 -3.80 0.38
CA CYS A 131 25.24 -4.18 -0.87
C CYS A 131 25.87 -3.46 -2.05
N ARG A 132 25.98 -4.13 -3.18
CA ARG A 132 26.37 -3.54 -4.46
C ARG A 132 25.13 -3.05 -5.18
N ILE A 133 25.19 -1.86 -5.75
CA ILE A 133 24.11 -1.26 -6.53
C ILE A 133 24.17 -1.80 -7.95
N VAL A 134 23.14 -2.56 -8.37
CA VAL A 134 23.02 -3.13 -9.73
C VAL A 134 22.29 -2.17 -10.65
N CYS A 135 21.19 -1.57 -10.17
CA CYS A 135 20.47 -0.51 -10.84
C CYS A 135 20.34 0.65 -9.87
N GLY A 136 20.93 1.78 -10.18
CA GLY A 136 20.94 2.98 -9.34
C GLY A 136 19.78 3.92 -9.65
N GLY A 137 19.67 4.99 -8.85
CA GLY A 137 18.65 6.02 -8.98
C GLY A 137 18.71 6.99 -7.82
N VAL A 138 17.72 7.87 -7.72
CA VAL A 138 17.53 8.76 -6.58
C VAL A 138 16.55 8.09 -5.61
N LEU A 139 17.02 7.76 -4.42
CA LEU A 139 16.22 7.17 -3.35
C LEU A 139 15.74 8.27 -2.41
N THR A 140 14.42 8.36 -2.26
CA THR A 140 13.78 9.25 -1.29
C THR A 140 13.31 8.46 -0.07
N ALA A 141 13.02 9.15 1.04
CA ALA A 141 12.57 8.53 2.28
C ALA A 141 11.27 7.73 2.10
N ARG A 142 11.09 6.70 2.93
CA ARG A 142 9.84 5.92 3.00
C ARG A 142 9.46 5.12 1.75
N LYS A 143 10.41 4.91 0.84
CA LYS A 143 10.19 4.06 -0.33
C LYS A 143 10.07 2.58 0.03
N SER A 144 9.37 1.84 -0.80
CA SER A 144 9.20 0.39 -0.65
C SER A 144 10.54 -0.35 -0.63
N ILE A 145 10.60 -1.45 0.11
CA ILE A 145 11.69 -2.42 0.09
C ILE A 145 11.13 -3.83 -0.02
N ALA A 146 11.67 -4.62 -0.93
CA ALA A 146 11.30 -6.02 -1.10
C ALA A 146 12.54 -6.92 -1.25
N LEU A 147 12.41 -8.15 -0.76
CA LEU A 147 13.39 -9.21 -0.93
C LEU A 147 12.75 -10.32 -1.77
N PRO A 148 12.98 -10.37 -3.09
CA PRO A 148 12.44 -11.42 -3.95
C PRO A 148 12.80 -12.82 -3.43
N GLY A 149 11.84 -13.73 -3.45
CA GLY A 149 12.02 -15.09 -2.98
C GLY A 149 12.04 -15.26 -1.45
N CYS A 150 11.88 -14.19 -0.67
CA CYS A 150 11.78 -14.26 0.78
C CYS A 150 10.33 -14.07 1.23
N ASN A 151 9.81 -15.03 2.00
CA ASN A 151 8.53 -14.87 2.69
C ASN A 151 8.78 -14.19 4.04
N ILE A 152 8.54 -12.89 4.10
CA ILE A 152 8.63 -12.12 5.35
C ILE A 152 7.24 -12.10 5.95
N ASN A 153 7.13 -12.68 7.14
CA ASN A 153 5.83 -12.81 7.84
C ASN A 153 5.43 -11.48 8.48
N ASN A 154 4.93 -10.55 7.65
CA ASN A 154 4.40 -9.29 8.13
C ASN A 154 2.92 -9.41 8.49
N PRO A 155 2.45 -8.68 9.51
CA PRO A 155 1.04 -8.62 9.82
C PRO A 155 0.26 -8.06 8.62
N THR A 156 -0.88 -8.66 8.32
CA THR A 156 -1.76 -8.25 7.21
C THR A 156 -2.24 -6.81 7.34
N LEU A 157 -2.53 -6.38 8.57
CA LEU A 157 -2.99 -5.03 8.90
C LEU A 157 -1.98 -4.36 9.82
N THR A 158 -1.63 -3.12 9.54
CA THR A 158 -0.83 -2.27 10.41
C THR A 158 -1.69 -1.68 11.53
N GLU A 159 -1.07 -1.15 12.58
CA GLU A 159 -1.79 -0.41 13.63
C GLU A 159 -2.58 0.78 13.06
N ALA A 160 -2.02 1.46 12.05
CA ALA A 160 -2.68 2.55 11.37
C ALA A 160 -3.91 2.06 10.56
N ASP A 161 -3.83 0.88 9.93
CA ASP A 161 -4.96 0.27 9.26
C ASP A 161 -6.08 -0.06 10.25
N LEU A 162 -5.75 -0.69 11.38
CA LEU A 162 -6.72 -1.01 12.44
C LEU A 162 -7.39 0.26 12.98
N LYS A 163 -6.63 1.33 13.18
CA LYS A 163 -7.20 2.64 13.58
C LYS A 163 -8.15 3.18 12.52
N ASN A 164 -7.79 3.16 11.24
CA ASN A 164 -8.69 3.63 10.16
C ASN A 164 -9.94 2.74 10.05
N LEU A 165 -9.81 1.42 10.16
CA LEU A 165 -10.95 0.50 10.13
C LEU A 165 -11.92 0.76 11.30
N SER A 166 -11.44 1.12 12.49
CA SER A 166 -12.30 1.48 13.62
C SER A 166 -13.14 2.74 13.38
N LEU A 167 -12.74 3.58 12.45
CA LEU A 167 -13.43 4.81 12.06
C LEU A 167 -14.28 4.64 10.79
N ALA A 168 -14.19 3.50 10.09
CA ALA A 168 -14.79 3.29 8.79
C ALA A 168 -16.29 3.59 8.76
N LYS A 169 -17.03 3.11 9.76
CA LYS A 169 -18.48 3.36 9.88
C LYS A 169 -18.80 4.86 10.07
N GLN A 170 -18.04 5.55 10.91
CA GLN A 170 -18.20 6.99 11.16
C GLN A 170 -18.02 7.81 9.89
N TYR A 171 -17.04 7.41 9.05
CA TYR A 171 -16.74 8.08 7.78
C TYR A 171 -17.55 7.54 6.60
N GLN A 172 -18.55 6.68 6.84
CA GLN A 172 -19.42 6.10 5.81
C GLN A 172 -18.59 5.41 4.69
N VAL A 173 -17.53 4.73 5.07
CA VAL A 173 -16.73 3.91 4.15
C VAL A 173 -17.61 2.77 3.62
N THR A 174 -17.61 2.58 2.31
CA THR A 174 -18.39 1.52 1.63
C THR A 174 -17.51 0.41 1.09
N ASP A 175 -16.23 0.70 0.87
CA ASP A 175 -15.29 -0.20 0.23
C ASP A 175 -13.93 -0.14 0.93
N VAL A 176 -13.28 -1.28 1.06
CA VAL A 176 -11.90 -1.37 1.55
C VAL A 176 -11.04 -2.13 0.56
N MET A 177 -9.91 -1.57 0.20
CA MET A 177 -8.90 -2.22 -0.63
C MET A 177 -7.76 -2.68 0.27
N LEU A 178 -7.47 -3.99 0.24
CA LEU A 178 -6.30 -4.58 0.92
C LEU A 178 -5.18 -4.78 -0.09
N PRO A 179 -4.05 -4.07 0.02
CA PRO A 179 -2.90 -4.27 -0.85
C PRO A 179 -2.10 -5.52 -0.46
N PHE A 180 -1.28 -6.01 -1.38
CA PHE A 180 -0.32 -7.11 -1.16
C PHE A 180 -0.94 -8.43 -0.67
N VAL A 181 -2.19 -8.72 -1.02
CA VAL A 181 -2.86 -9.97 -0.64
C VAL A 181 -2.05 -11.17 -1.13
N ARG A 182 -1.77 -12.11 -0.21
CA ARG A 182 -0.95 -13.30 -0.43
C ARG A 182 -1.78 -14.59 -0.46
N ASN A 183 -2.76 -14.68 0.43
CA ASN A 183 -3.58 -15.86 0.67
C ASN A 183 -4.93 -15.46 1.30
N LYS A 184 -5.82 -16.44 1.48
CA LYS A 184 -7.15 -16.23 2.07
C LYS A 184 -7.10 -15.76 3.53
N GLU A 185 -6.06 -16.11 4.27
CA GLU A 185 -5.87 -15.72 5.67
C GLU A 185 -5.79 -14.19 5.80
N ASP A 186 -5.16 -13.51 4.83
CA ASP A 186 -5.12 -12.04 4.79
C ASP A 186 -6.53 -11.44 4.71
N LEU A 187 -7.41 -12.02 3.89
CA LEU A 187 -8.80 -11.56 3.73
C LEU A 187 -9.67 -11.92 4.94
N ILE A 188 -9.43 -13.08 5.58
CA ILE A 188 -10.10 -13.47 6.81
C ILE A 188 -9.77 -12.48 7.93
N ILE A 189 -8.50 -12.12 8.10
CA ILE A 189 -8.05 -11.14 9.10
C ILE A 189 -8.73 -9.78 8.87
N LEU A 190 -8.80 -9.32 7.63
CA LEU A 190 -9.51 -8.07 7.30
C LEU A 190 -11.01 -8.19 7.61
N ARG A 191 -11.66 -9.29 7.25
CA ARG A 191 -13.08 -9.53 7.51
C ARG A 191 -13.38 -9.53 9.01
N GLU A 192 -12.51 -10.14 9.81
CA GLU A 192 -12.63 -10.14 11.26
C GLU A 192 -12.46 -8.72 11.85
N ALA A 193 -11.50 -7.95 11.35
CA ALA A 193 -11.30 -6.56 11.77
C ALA A 193 -12.52 -5.69 11.43
N LEU A 194 -13.13 -5.85 10.26
CA LEU A 194 -14.37 -5.17 9.89
C LEU A 194 -15.52 -5.56 10.83
N LYS A 195 -15.67 -6.86 11.13
CA LYS A 195 -16.71 -7.38 12.02
C LYS A 195 -16.57 -6.81 13.43
N GLN A 196 -15.37 -6.74 13.97
CA GLN A 196 -15.10 -6.15 15.30
C GLN A 196 -15.52 -4.67 15.39
N ASN A 197 -15.60 -3.98 14.24
CA ASN A 197 -15.98 -2.57 14.14
C ASN A 197 -17.43 -2.38 13.61
N ASN A 198 -18.27 -3.44 13.59
CA ASN A 198 -19.65 -3.43 13.08
C ASN A 198 -19.73 -2.85 11.64
N SER A 199 -18.85 -3.31 10.76
CA SER A 199 -18.67 -2.83 9.39
C SER A 199 -18.60 -3.99 8.39
N GLU A 200 -19.36 -5.07 8.64
CA GLU A 200 -19.37 -6.28 7.81
C GLU A 200 -19.94 -6.07 6.41
N ASP A 201 -20.70 -5.02 6.23
CA ASP A 201 -21.32 -4.58 4.99
C ASP A 201 -20.33 -3.90 4.02
N ILE A 202 -19.13 -3.55 4.49
CA ILE A 202 -18.08 -2.98 3.65
C ILE A 202 -17.55 -4.03 2.68
N ARG A 203 -17.53 -3.70 1.39
CA ARG A 203 -17.03 -4.58 0.32
C ARG A 203 -15.50 -4.63 0.36
N ILE A 204 -14.95 -5.83 0.16
CA ILE A 204 -13.51 -6.07 0.15
C ILE A 204 -12.98 -6.17 -1.28
N PHE A 205 -12.00 -5.33 -1.60
CA PHE A 205 -11.22 -5.35 -2.83
C PHE A 205 -9.84 -5.93 -2.53
N ALA A 206 -9.58 -7.15 -2.99
CA ALA A 206 -8.28 -7.80 -2.83
C ALA A 206 -7.33 -7.35 -3.94
N LYS A 207 -6.24 -6.66 -3.58
CA LYS A 207 -5.26 -6.15 -4.55
C LYS A 207 -4.11 -7.14 -4.69
N ILE A 208 -3.97 -7.69 -5.89
CA ILE A 208 -2.95 -8.68 -6.22
C ILE A 208 -1.75 -7.94 -6.80
N GLU A 209 -0.62 -7.99 -6.08
CA GLU A 209 0.61 -7.26 -6.40
C GLU A 209 1.88 -8.13 -6.31
N ASN A 210 1.69 -9.43 -6.10
CA ASN A 210 2.79 -10.39 -5.96
C ASN A 210 2.39 -11.75 -6.55
N MET A 211 3.38 -12.55 -6.91
CA MET A 211 3.16 -13.88 -7.50
C MET A 211 2.43 -14.84 -6.55
N THR A 212 2.67 -14.76 -5.25
CA THR A 212 1.99 -15.60 -4.27
C THR A 212 0.46 -15.38 -4.32
N GLY A 213 0.03 -14.12 -4.43
CA GLY A 213 -1.40 -13.80 -4.60
C GLY A 213 -1.98 -14.31 -5.93
N VAL A 214 -1.17 -14.33 -7.01
CA VAL A 214 -1.57 -14.91 -8.30
C VAL A 214 -1.74 -16.42 -8.18
N GLU A 215 -0.79 -17.11 -7.54
CA GLU A 215 -0.82 -18.57 -7.36
C GLU A 215 -2.02 -19.05 -6.52
N HIS A 216 -2.48 -18.22 -5.57
CA HIS A 216 -3.61 -18.53 -4.69
C HIS A 216 -4.94 -17.87 -5.14
N LEU A 217 -5.00 -17.30 -6.35
CA LEU A 217 -6.13 -16.48 -6.79
C LEU A 217 -7.49 -17.17 -6.62
N GLU A 218 -7.61 -18.44 -6.96
CA GLU A 218 -8.86 -19.20 -6.84
C GLU A 218 -9.32 -19.34 -5.38
N GLU A 219 -8.37 -19.43 -4.43
CA GLU A 219 -8.68 -19.51 -3.01
C GLU A 219 -9.15 -18.17 -2.43
N LEU A 220 -8.79 -17.05 -3.06
CA LEU A 220 -9.14 -15.70 -2.61
C LEU A 220 -10.59 -15.33 -2.93
N LEU A 221 -11.11 -15.81 -4.07
CA LEU A 221 -12.43 -15.41 -4.60
C LEU A 221 -13.59 -15.54 -3.61
N PRO A 222 -13.70 -16.58 -2.75
CA PRO A 222 -14.79 -16.67 -1.78
C PRO A 222 -14.71 -15.65 -0.62
N TYR A 223 -13.59 -14.96 -0.44
CA TYR A 223 -13.31 -14.10 0.71
C TYR A 223 -13.29 -12.60 0.38
N CYS A 224 -13.40 -12.23 -0.89
CA CYS A 224 -13.46 -10.84 -1.33
C CYS A 224 -14.63 -10.61 -2.30
N ASP A 225 -15.02 -9.36 -2.47
CA ASP A 225 -16.08 -8.97 -3.40
C ASP A 225 -15.50 -8.66 -4.79
N TYR A 226 -14.26 -8.20 -4.84
CA TYR A 226 -13.54 -7.82 -6.08
C TYR A 226 -12.07 -8.15 -6.00
N ILE A 227 -11.49 -8.45 -7.16
CA ILE A 227 -10.03 -8.54 -7.36
C ILE A 227 -9.55 -7.30 -8.09
N VAL A 228 -8.46 -6.73 -7.61
CA VAL A 228 -7.75 -5.63 -8.27
C VAL A 228 -6.39 -6.12 -8.75
N ILE A 229 -6.19 -6.08 -10.06
CA ILE A 229 -4.89 -6.43 -10.66
C ILE A 229 -4.05 -5.15 -10.73
N ALA A 230 -2.94 -5.14 -10.00
CA ALA A 230 -2.04 -3.99 -9.97
C ALA A 230 -1.22 -3.90 -11.26
N LEU A 231 -0.92 -2.66 -11.68
CA LEU A 231 -0.10 -2.41 -12.87
C LEU A 231 1.32 -3.02 -12.76
N SER A 232 1.84 -3.17 -11.54
CA SER A 232 3.12 -3.84 -11.28
C SER A 232 3.17 -5.28 -11.79
N LEU A 233 2.03 -5.97 -11.89
CA LEU A 233 1.95 -7.33 -12.45
C LEU A 233 1.90 -7.38 -13.98
N ILE A 234 1.67 -6.26 -14.65
CA ILE A 234 1.58 -6.22 -16.13
C ILE A 234 2.97 -6.33 -16.79
N HIS A 235 4.02 -6.12 -16.00
CA HIS A 235 5.42 -6.12 -16.46
C HIS A 235 6.24 -7.32 -15.96
N ILE A 236 5.58 -8.36 -15.46
CA ILE A 236 6.21 -9.62 -15.03
C ILE A 236 6.19 -10.62 -16.18
#